data_02dbf1918137a974ee521339f6d16955
#
_entry.id   02dbf1918137a974ee521339f6d16955
#
_cell.length_a   1.000
_cell.length_b   1.000
_cell.length_c   1.000
_cell.angle_alpha   90.00
_cell.angle_beta   90.00
_cell.angle_gamma   90.00
#
_symmetry.space_group_name_H-M   'P 1'
#
loop_
_entity.id
_entity.type
_entity.pdbx_description
1 polymer ?
#
loop_
_entity_poly.entity_id
_entity_poly.type
_entity_poly.pdbx_seq_one_letter_code
_entity_poly.pdbx_strand_id
1 'polypeptide(L)'
;MKYKIIKADIFKFNVSNKTNWLFTRLQNNSGLYGWGEATLQGKEFEILKKKNDILQIILNSKFNSPFDLKPKLPFNNILEASISSSIMQCLWDIFSREKGQSIGEMFSNTKNDYISIYANFNRSTINRDLEGIKTRLFEVIKDGFNAIKFAPFDEVEPEMSFKEMMKNMQPGLDRIATIHSNIDKNIKLMIDCHWRFSFDSFLELINECEKYNLYWIESPIKENIE
;
A
#
# COMPACT_ATOMS: atom_id res chain seq x y z
N MET A 1 -24.45 2.64 -25.19
CA MET A 1 -23.34 2.25 -26.08
C MET A 1 -22.57 1.16 -25.36
N LYS A 2 -22.27 0.02 -26.01
CA LYS A 2 -21.51 -1.06 -25.34
C LYS A 2 -20.03 -0.81 -25.50
N TYR A 3 -19.31 -0.71 -24.42
CA TYR A 3 -17.86 -0.65 -24.43
C TYR A 3 -17.27 -2.03 -24.71
N LYS A 4 -16.11 -2.07 -25.38
CA LYS A 4 -15.40 -3.31 -25.69
C LYS A 4 -13.90 -3.10 -25.45
N ILE A 5 -13.26 -4.01 -24.75
CA ILE A 5 -11.80 -4.00 -24.59
C ILE A 5 -11.17 -4.67 -25.80
N ILE A 6 -10.28 -3.96 -26.48
CA ILE A 6 -9.60 -4.41 -27.70
C ILE A 6 -8.12 -4.70 -27.52
N LYS A 7 -7.49 -4.10 -26.47
CA LYS A 7 -6.10 -4.39 -26.09
C LYS A 7 -5.98 -4.44 -24.56
N ALA A 8 -5.14 -5.33 -24.09
CA ALA A 8 -4.84 -5.52 -22.67
C ALA A 8 -3.39 -5.96 -22.50
N ASP A 9 -2.65 -5.35 -21.57
CA ASP A 9 -1.30 -5.79 -21.20
C ASP A 9 -0.93 -5.33 -19.79
N ILE A 10 0.10 -6.00 -19.21
CA ILE A 10 0.74 -5.62 -17.96
C ILE A 10 2.23 -5.41 -18.23
N PHE A 11 2.71 -4.23 -17.85
CA PHE A 11 4.10 -3.80 -18.04
C PHE A 11 4.82 -3.78 -16.69
N LYS A 12 6.05 -4.29 -16.68
CA LYS A 12 6.96 -4.15 -15.55
C LYS A 12 7.79 -2.89 -15.72
N PHE A 13 7.80 -2.05 -14.69
CA PHE A 13 8.64 -0.87 -14.59
C PHE A 13 9.62 -1.04 -13.43
N ASN A 14 10.93 -0.99 -13.71
CA ASN A 14 11.95 -1.07 -12.67
C ASN A 14 12.12 0.31 -12.03
N VAL A 15 11.89 0.40 -10.73
CA VAL A 15 11.99 1.64 -9.94
C VAL A 15 13.33 1.70 -9.21
N SER A 16 13.79 0.57 -8.68
CA SER A 16 15.04 0.45 -7.97
C SER A 16 15.55 -0.99 -8.00
N ASN A 17 16.72 -1.24 -7.45
CA ASN A 17 17.28 -2.60 -7.33
C ASN A 17 16.37 -3.58 -6.55
N LYS A 18 15.44 -3.06 -5.74
CA LYS A 18 14.56 -3.85 -4.87
C LYS A 18 13.07 -3.71 -5.22
N THR A 19 12.72 -2.81 -6.14
CA THR A 19 11.31 -2.44 -6.37
C THR A 19 11.01 -2.41 -7.85
N ASN A 20 10.01 -3.20 -8.25
CA ASN A 20 9.40 -3.14 -9.57
C ASN A 20 7.92 -2.78 -9.40
N TRP A 21 7.41 -1.96 -10.29
CA TRP A 21 5.98 -1.72 -10.41
C TRP A 21 5.42 -2.44 -11.63
N LEU A 22 4.19 -2.93 -11.50
CA LEU A 22 3.45 -3.58 -12.57
C LEU A 22 2.21 -2.74 -12.88
N PHE A 23 2.20 -2.14 -14.06
CA PHE A 23 1.06 -1.36 -14.53
C PHE A 23 0.26 -2.14 -15.56
N THR A 24 -1.04 -2.21 -15.36
CA THR A 24 -2.00 -2.74 -16.33
C THR A 24 -2.51 -1.60 -17.19
N ARG A 25 -2.61 -1.86 -18.49
CA ARG A 25 -3.20 -0.94 -19.46
C ARG A 25 -4.24 -1.67 -20.29
N LEU A 26 -5.44 -1.14 -20.34
CA LEU A 26 -6.50 -1.57 -21.23
C LEU A 26 -6.79 -0.49 -22.27
N GLN A 27 -7.23 -0.90 -23.46
CA GLN A 27 -7.75 0.01 -24.47
C GLN A 27 -9.14 -0.45 -24.90
N ASN A 28 -10.08 0.50 -24.95
CA ASN A 28 -11.42 0.24 -25.44
C ASN A 28 -11.54 0.51 -26.95
N ASN A 29 -12.69 0.19 -27.53
CA ASN A 29 -13.01 0.38 -28.93
C ASN A 29 -13.18 1.84 -29.36
N SER A 30 -13.26 2.80 -28.45
CA SER A 30 -13.20 4.24 -28.75
C SER A 30 -11.78 4.79 -28.76
N GLY A 31 -10.78 3.96 -28.47
CA GLY A 31 -9.37 4.34 -28.44
C GLY A 31 -8.86 4.84 -27.08
N LEU A 32 -9.72 4.95 -26.08
CA LEU A 32 -9.30 5.37 -24.73
C LEU A 32 -8.50 4.28 -24.04
N TYR A 33 -7.47 4.71 -23.32
CA TYR A 33 -6.67 3.87 -22.44
C TYR A 33 -7.10 4.07 -20.99
N GLY A 34 -7.18 2.98 -20.24
CA GLY A 34 -7.30 2.98 -18.81
C GLY A 34 -6.08 2.33 -18.16
N TRP A 35 -5.72 2.81 -16.97
CA TRP A 35 -4.56 2.37 -16.23
C TRP A 35 -4.93 1.82 -14.86
N GLY A 36 -4.16 0.84 -14.42
CA GLY A 36 -4.26 0.24 -13.09
C GLY A 36 -2.92 -0.32 -12.65
N GLU A 37 -2.80 -0.66 -11.38
CA GLU A 37 -1.57 -1.19 -10.79
C GLU A 37 -1.81 -2.60 -10.26
N ALA A 38 -0.94 -3.54 -10.68
CA ALA A 38 -0.94 -4.96 -10.27
C ALA A 38 0.28 -5.29 -9.39
N THR A 39 0.97 -4.31 -8.83
CA THR A 39 2.20 -4.53 -8.07
C THR A 39 1.94 -5.40 -6.84
N LEU A 40 2.68 -6.48 -6.73
CA LEU A 40 2.74 -7.35 -5.57
C LEU A 40 4.20 -7.70 -5.32
N GLN A 41 4.79 -7.09 -4.31
CA GLN A 41 6.22 -7.17 -4.04
C GLN A 41 6.72 -8.60 -3.90
N GLY A 42 7.77 -8.95 -4.64
CA GLY A 42 8.37 -10.27 -4.63
C GLY A 42 7.59 -11.33 -5.43
N LYS A 43 6.47 -10.93 -6.08
CA LYS A 43 5.61 -11.80 -6.89
C LYS A 43 5.44 -11.31 -8.34
N GLU A 44 6.29 -10.39 -8.77
CA GLU A 44 6.18 -9.76 -10.09
C GLU A 44 6.30 -10.78 -11.23
N PHE A 45 7.16 -11.78 -11.06
CA PHE A 45 7.35 -12.83 -12.06
C PHE A 45 6.10 -13.72 -12.19
N GLU A 46 5.52 -14.12 -11.07
CA GLU A 46 4.30 -14.93 -11.05
C GLU A 46 3.11 -14.19 -11.67
N ILE A 47 2.98 -12.89 -11.39
CA ILE A 47 1.95 -12.04 -12.03
C ILE A 47 2.16 -12.01 -13.54
N LEU A 48 3.38 -11.73 -14.00
CA LEU A 48 3.68 -11.67 -15.43
C LEU A 48 3.48 -13.01 -16.15
N LYS A 49 3.73 -14.13 -15.47
CA LYS A 49 3.46 -15.47 -15.98
C LYS A 49 1.96 -15.74 -16.13
N LYS A 50 1.15 -15.29 -15.16
CA LYS A 50 -0.30 -15.56 -15.10
C LYS A 50 -1.15 -14.51 -15.85
N LYS A 51 -0.59 -13.35 -16.19
CA LYS A 51 -1.36 -12.22 -16.73
C LYS A 51 -2.23 -12.57 -17.93
N ASN A 52 -1.71 -13.37 -18.87
CA ASN A 52 -2.42 -13.66 -20.12
C ASN A 52 -3.70 -14.46 -19.87
N ASP A 53 -3.69 -15.40 -18.95
CA ASP A 53 -4.87 -16.23 -18.64
C ASP A 53 -6.04 -15.34 -18.17
N ILE A 54 -5.75 -14.30 -17.40
CA ILE A 54 -6.77 -13.40 -16.85
C ILE A 54 -7.13 -12.29 -17.85
N LEU A 55 -6.16 -11.71 -18.56
CA LEU A 55 -6.42 -10.68 -19.56
C LEU A 55 -7.29 -11.19 -20.71
N GLN A 56 -7.16 -12.47 -21.10
CA GLN A 56 -8.01 -13.07 -22.14
C GLN A 56 -9.50 -13.08 -21.76
N ILE A 57 -9.84 -13.14 -20.48
CA ILE A 57 -11.23 -13.13 -19.98
C ILE A 57 -11.95 -11.86 -20.41
N ILE A 58 -11.24 -10.72 -20.40
CA ILE A 58 -11.82 -9.40 -20.71
C ILE A 58 -11.66 -8.97 -22.16
N LEU A 59 -10.68 -9.55 -22.88
CA LEU A 59 -10.48 -9.22 -24.29
C LEU A 59 -11.73 -9.54 -25.11
N ASN A 60 -12.14 -8.59 -25.94
CA ASN A 60 -13.39 -8.64 -26.72
C ASN A 60 -14.68 -8.70 -25.90
N SER A 61 -14.62 -8.66 -24.57
CA SER A 61 -15.80 -8.56 -23.73
C SER A 61 -16.50 -7.22 -23.92
N LYS A 62 -17.85 -7.27 -24.01
CA LYS A 62 -18.71 -6.08 -24.08
C LYS A 62 -19.27 -5.80 -22.69
N PHE A 63 -19.32 -4.53 -22.30
CA PHE A 63 -19.86 -4.11 -21.01
C PHE A 63 -20.52 -2.73 -21.12
N ASN A 64 -21.44 -2.44 -20.21
CA ASN A 64 -22.04 -1.12 -20.06
C ASN A 64 -21.50 -0.40 -18.82
N SER A 65 -20.99 -1.17 -17.87
CA SER A 65 -20.40 -0.72 -16.61
C SER A 65 -19.26 -1.66 -16.20
N PRO A 66 -18.22 -1.20 -15.48
CA PRO A 66 -17.21 -2.07 -14.90
C PRO A 66 -17.74 -3.22 -14.08
N PHE A 67 -18.89 -3.03 -13.41
CA PHE A 67 -19.58 -4.08 -12.63
C PHE A 67 -19.98 -5.29 -13.47
N ASP A 68 -20.24 -5.13 -14.78
CA ASP A 68 -20.61 -6.24 -15.65
C ASP A 68 -19.46 -7.24 -15.85
N LEU A 69 -18.22 -6.79 -15.72
CA LEU A 69 -17.03 -7.62 -15.89
C LEU A 69 -16.46 -8.16 -14.57
N LYS A 70 -16.74 -7.53 -13.44
CA LYS A 70 -16.26 -7.96 -12.11
C LYS A 70 -16.55 -9.45 -11.82
N PRO A 71 -17.75 -10.00 -12.08
CA PRO A 71 -18.05 -11.42 -11.80
C PRO A 71 -17.27 -12.41 -12.65
N LYS A 72 -16.67 -11.95 -13.76
CA LYS A 72 -15.87 -12.79 -14.66
C LYS A 72 -14.42 -12.90 -14.25
N LEU A 73 -13.95 -11.98 -13.40
CA LEU A 73 -12.56 -11.92 -12.97
C LEU A 73 -12.31 -12.84 -11.77
N PRO A 74 -11.20 -13.60 -11.73
CA PRO A 74 -10.89 -14.48 -10.62
C PRO A 74 -10.32 -13.70 -9.42
N PHE A 75 -10.68 -14.11 -8.22
CA PHE A 75 -10.20 -13.55 -6.94
C PHE A 75 -9.86 -14.67 -5.94
N ASN A 76 -9.46 -15.87 -6.42
CA ASN A 76 -9.29 -17.04 -5.56
C ASN A 76 -8.01 -16.99 -4.72
N ASN A 77 -7.06 -16.18 -5.10
CA ASN A 77 -5.79 -15.99 -4.38
C ASN A 77 -5.25 -14.57 -4.64
N ILE A 78 -4.21 -14.19 -3.90
CA ILE A 78 -3.65 -12.83 -3.95
C ILE A 78 -3.09 -12.45 -5.33
N LEU A 79 -2.54 -13.38 -6.10
CA LEU A 79 -2.04 -13.12 -7.46
C LEU A 79 -3.19 -12.76 -8.41
N GLU A 80 -4.25 -13.58 -8.39
CA GLU A 80 -5.45 -13.33 -9.18
C GLU A 80 -6.14 -12.04 -8.76
N ALA A 81 -6.27 -11.82 -7.45
CA ALA A 81 -6.85 -10.60 -6.91
C ALA A 81 -6.07 -9.35 -7.33
N SER A 82 -4.73 -9.39 -7.31
CA SER A 82 -3.88 -8.28 -7.76
C SER A 82 -4.12 -7.93 -9.24
N ILE A 83 -4.10 -8.95 -10.12
CA ILE A 83 -4.36 -8.74 -11.56
C ILE A 83 -5.79 -8.26 -11.78
N SER A 84 -6.77 -8.91 -11.18
CA SER A 84 -8.19 -8.57 -11.34
C SER A 84 -8.51 -7.17 -10.80
N SER A 85 -7.92 -6.78 -9.68
CA SER A 85 -8.04 -5.42 -9.13
C SER A 85 -7.47 -4.38 -10.10
N SER A 86 -6.30 -4.63 -10.67
CA SER A 86 -5.69 -3.71 -11.64
C SER A 86 -6.53 -3.55 -12.92
N ILE A 87 -7.16 -4.63 -13.36
CA ILE A 87 -8.12 -4.59 -14.48
C ILE A 87 -9.33 -3.73 -14.12
N MET A 88 -9.88 -3.90 -12.91
CA MET A 88 -11.01 -3.09 -12.44
C MET A 88 -10.65 -1.60 -12.36
N GLN A 89 -9.43 -1.25 -11.92
CA GLN A 89 -8.94 0.13 -11.96
C GLN A 89 -8.94 0.68 -13.39
N CYS A 90 -8.40 -0.07 -14.36
CA CYS A 90 -8.42 0.32 -15.78
C CYS A 90 -9.84 0.54 -16.31
N LEU A 91 -10.76 -0.36 -15.97
CA LEU A 91 -12.15 -0.28 -16.44
C LEU A 91 -12.85 0.96 -15.88
N TRP A 92 -12.62 1.29 -14.60
CA TRP A 92 -13.14 2.50 -13.98
C TRP A 92 -12.52 3.77 -14.58
N ASP A 93 -11.21 3.75 -14.86
CA ASP A 93 -10.53 4.88 -15.50
C ASP A 93 -11.11 5.14 -16.92
N ILE A 94 -11.30 4.09 -17.74
CA ILE A 94 -11.95 4.21 -19.05
C ILE A 94 -13.39 4.73 -18.89
N PHE A 95 -14.16 4.12 -18.00
CA PHE A 95 -15.58 4.42 -17.85
C PHE A 95 -15.83 5.86 -17.37
N SER A 96 -15.00 6.35 -16.44
CA SER A 96 -15.06 7.72 -15.93
C SER A 96 -14.77 8.73 -17.03
N ARG A 97 -13.73 8.49 -17.84
CA ARG A 97 -13.38 9.35 -18.99
C ARG A 97 -14.46 9.36 -20.07
N GLU A 98 -15.06 8.21 -20.38
CA GLU A 98 -16.19 8.12 -21.32
C GLU A 98 -17.42 8.90 -20.85
N LYS A 99 -17.60 9.03 -19.53
CA LYS A 99 -18.67 9.80 -18.90
C LYS A 99 -18.33 11.27 -18.73
N GLY A 100 -17.08 11.67 -18.92
CA GLY A 100 -16.58 13.01 -18.63
C GLY A 100 -16.64 13.38 -17.14
N GLN A 101 -16.53 12.38 -16.28
CA GLN A 101 -16.61 12.53 -14.82
C GLN A 101 -15.36 11.90 -14.17
N SER A 102 -14.91 12.44 -13.04
CA SER A 102 -13.92 11.75 -12.22
C SER A 102 -14.54 10.54 -11.52
N ILE A 103 -13.73 9.55 -11.12
CA ILE A 103 -14.20 8.40 -10.34
C ILE A 103 -14.86 8.87 -9.04
N GLY A 104 -14.29 9.90 -8.38
CA GLY A 104 -14.89 10.49 -7.18
C GLY A 104 -16.30 11.02 -7.41
N GLU A 105 -16.53 11.77 -8.50
CA GLU A 105 -17.86 12.29 -8.87
C GLU A 105 -18.87 11.19 -9.19
N MET A 106 -18.41 10.02 -9.63
CA MET A 106 -19.29 8.89 -9.93
C MET A 106 -19.80 8.16 -8.67
N PHE A 107 -19.05 8.23 -7.57
CA PHE A 107 -19.36 7.51 -6.33
C PHE A 107 -19.82 8.41 -5.18
N SER A 108 -19.66 9.72 -5.31
CA SER A 108 -20.04 10.67 -4.27
C SER A 108 -20.64 11.93 -4.87
N ASN A 109 -21.70 12.43 -4.25
CA ASN A 109 -22.27 13.74 -4.55
C ASN A 109 -21.48 14.88 -3.90
N THR A 110 -20.50 14.57 -3.05
CA THR A 110 -19.62 15.54 -2.38
C THR A 110 -18.24 15.50 -3.00
N LYS A 111 -17.76 16.64 -3.49
CA LYS A 111 -16.36 16.81 -3.87
C LYS A 111 -15.51 16.92 -2.61
N ASN A 112 -14.69 15.92 -2.36
CA ASN A 112 -13.54 16.07 -1.49
C ASN A 112 -12.35 16.50 -2.38
N ASP A 113 -12.00 17.78 -2.33
CA ASP A 113 -10.88 18.31 -3.09
C ASP A 113 -9.52 17.92 -2.47
N TYR A 114 -9.53 17.38 -1.26
CA TYR A 114 -8.33 17.05 -0.49
C TYR A 114 -8.41 15.64 0.10
N ILE A 115 -7.30 14.91 -0.02
CA ILE A 115 -7.06 13.65 0.68
C ILE A 115 -5.84 13.84 1.57
N SER A 116 -5.99 13.58 2.89
CA SER A 116 -4.87 13.58 3.82
C SER A 116 -3.95 12.41 3.50
N ILE A 117 -2.66 12.68 3.38
CA ILE A 117 -1.62 11.69 3.15
C ILE A 117 -0.59 11.72 4.27
N TYR A 118 0.11 10.60 4.46
CA TYR A 118 1.27 10.53 5.34
C TYR A 118 2.52 10.10 4.57
N ALA A 119 3.68 10.51 5.06
CA ALA A 119 4.93 10.01 4.55
C ALA A 119 5.29 8.69 5.22
N ASN A 120 5.39 7.61 4.44
CA ASN A 120 6.01 6.36 4.89
C ASN A 120 7.48 6.38 4.49
N PHE A 121 8.37 6.72 5.42
CA PHE A 121 9.79 6.86 5.11
C PHE A 121 10.64 5.62 5.42
N ASN A 122 10.00 4.52 5.80
CA ASN A 122 10.71 3.28 6.16
C ASN A 122 11.67 2.79 5.07
N ARG A 123 11.19 2.69 3.81
CA ARG A 123 12.02 2.18 2.68
C ARG A 123 13.07 3.16 2.20
N SER A 124 12.87 4.44 2.39
CA SER A 124 13.82 5.48 1.98
C SER A 124 14.90 5.75 3.01
N THR A 125 14.77 5.19 4.22
CA THR A 125 15.78 5.31 5.28
C THR A 125 16.78 4.15 5.15
N ILE A 126 17.92 4.42 4.53
CA ILE A 126 18.98 3.44 4.31
C ILE A 126 19.74 3.19 5.60
N ASN A 127 20.20 4.26 6.25
CA ASN A 127 20.81 4.20 7.56
C ASN A 127 19.73 4.24 8.64
N ARG A 128 19.63 3.18 9.41
CA ARG A 128 18.55 2.98 10.41
C ARG A 128 19.00 3.20 11.86
N ASP A 129 20.19 3.77 12.06
CA ASP A 129 20.56 4.31 13.35
C ASP A 129 19.78 5.59 13.67
N LEU A 130 19.92 6.11 14.90
CA LEU A 130 19.14 7.26 15.37
C LEU A 130 19.39 8.53 14.53
N GLU A 131 20.65 8.75 14.07
CA GLU A 131 20.99 9.91 13.25
C GLU A 131 20.44 9.79 11.82
N GLY A 132 20.52 8.62 11.21
CA GLY A 132 19.94 8.37 9.89
C GLY A 132 18.43 8.55 9.87
N ILE A 133 17.74 8.05 10.90
CA ILE A 133 16.29 8.24 11.07
C ILE A 133 15.95 9.72 11.27
N LYS A 134 16.70 10.42 12.11
CA LYS A 134 16.51 11.85 12.35
C LYS A 134 16.74 12.70 11.08
N THR A 135 17.79 12.39 10.34
CA THR A 135 18.09 13.07 9.07
C THR A 135 16.92 12.90 8.10
N ARG A 136 16.42 11.67 7.93
CA ARG A 136 15.29 11.40 7.04
C ARG A 136 13.99 12.04 7.53
N LEU A 137 13.77 12.08 8.83
CA LEU A 137 12.64 12.77 9.44
C LEU A 137 12.61 14.26 9.04
N PHE A 138 13.72 14.95 9.15
CA PHE A 138 13.79 16.38 8.79
C PHE A 138 13.53 16.63 7.31
N GLU A 139 13.97 15.74 6.42
CA GLU A 139 13.65 15.84 4.99
C GLU A 139 12.14 15.74 4.77
N VAL A 140 11.48 14.76 5.40
CA VAL A 140 10.04 14.54 5.29
C VAL A 140 9.23 15.72 5.84
N ILE A 141 9.66 16.29 6.97
CA ILE A 141 9.02 17.49 7.56
C ILE A 141 9.20 18.70 6.63
N LYS A 142 10.41 18.87 6.08
CA LYS A 142 10.70 19.95 5.11
C LYS A 142 9.84 19.85 3.86
N ASP A 143 9.49 18.64 3.44
CA ASP A 143 8.57 18.40 2.31
C ASP A 143 7.10 18.72 2.64
N GLY A 144 6.80 19.12 3.88
CA GLY A 144 5.49 19.61 4.31
C GLY A 144 4.53 18.54 4.82
N PHE A 145 5.00 17.31 5.09
CA PHE A 145 4.15 16.26 5.68
C PHE A 145 3.86 16.55 7.15
N ASN A 146 2.58 16.44 7.52
CA ASN A 146 2.09 16.56 8.89
C ASN A 146 1.64 15.23 9.50
N ALA A 147 1.91 14.14 8.81
CA ALA A 147 1.67 12.77 9.26
C ALA A 147 2.79 11.87 8.71
N ILE A 148 3.36 11.04 9.57
CA ILE A 148 4.51 10.21 9.25
C ILE A 148 4.31 8.79 9.80
N LYS A 149 4.77 7.78 9.03
CA LYS A 149 4.77 6.37 9.42
C LYS A 149 6.13 5.75 9.18
N PHE A 150 6.60 4.90 10.09
CA PHE A 150 7.81 4.11 9.92
C PHE A 150 7.71 2.78 10.68
N ALA A 151 8.59 1.83 10.36
CA ALA A 151 8.68 0.54 11.06
C ALA A 151 9.91 0.55 11.96
N PRO A 152 9.78 0.69 13.29
CA PRO A 152 10.92 0.90 14.19
C PRO A 152 11.64 -0.38 14.64
N PHE A 153 11.00 -1.55 14.55
CA PHE A 153 11.39 -2.77 15.25
C PHE A 153 12.17 -3.75 14.36
N ASP A 154 13.27 -3.34 13.77
CA ASP A 154 14.08 -4.18 12.88
C ASP A 154 14.68 -5.40 13.59
N GLU A 155 14.95 -5.28 14.88
CA GLU A 155 15.62 -6.28 15.72
C GLU A 155 14.65 -7.31 16.33
N VAL A 156 13.33 -7.12 16.19
CA VAL A 156 12.31 -8.04 16.70
C VAL A 156 11.90 -9.02 15.60
N GLU A 157 11.90 -10.33 15.91
CA GLU A 157 11.43 -11.40 15.03
C GLU A 157 10.30 -12.19 15.70
N PRO A 158 9.29 -12.66 14.94
CA PRO A 158 8.09 -13.31 15.50
C PRO A 158 8.37 -14.56 16.34
N GLU A 159 9.47 -15.27 16.06
CA GLU A 159 9.84 -16.52 16.73
C GLU A 159 10.60 -16.33 18.03
N MET A 160 10.91 -15.11 18.40
CA MET A 160 11.64 -14.78 19.66
C MET A 160 10.78 -15.11 20.88
N SER A 161 11.43 -15.57 21.95
CA SER A 161 10.81 -15.65 23.26
C SER A 161 10.41 -14.27 23.78
N PHE A 162 9.46 -14.19 24.70
CA PHE A 162 9.04 -12.94 25.32
C PHE A 162 10.23 -12.13 25.85
N LYS A 163 11.17 -12.76 26.56
CA LYS A 163 12.36 -12.10 27.11
C LYS A 163 13.27 -11.51 26.04
N GLU A 164 13.44 -12.22 24.94
CA GLU A 164 14.21 -11.73 23.78
C GLU A 164 13.49 -10.57 23.09
N MET A 165 12.17 -10.67 22.88
CA MET A 165 11.38 -9.59 22.32
C MET A 165 11.48 -8.31 23.14
N MET A 166 11.36 -8.40 24.47
CA MET A 166 11.50 -7.26 25.36
C MET A 166 12.87 -6.58 25.24
N LYS A 167 13.93 -7.35 25.13
CA LYS A 167 15.29 -6.83 24.93
C LYS A 167 15.45 -6.18 23.57
N ASN A 168 14.95 -6.83 22.50
CA ASN A 168 15.11 -6.38 21.12
C ASN A 168 14.12 -5.28 20.72
N MET A 169 13.10 -5.02 21.55
CA MET A 169 12.18 -3.90 21.39
C MET A 169 12.86 -2.55 21.67
N GLN A 170 13.87 -2.50 22.57
CA GLN A 170 14.47 -1.25 23.03
C GLN A 170 15.03 -0.37 21.90
N PRO A 171 15.79 -0.86 20.92
CA PRO A 171 16.24 -0.02 19.80
C PRO A 171 15.08 0.62 19.03
N GLY A 172 13.96 -0.09 18.88
CA GLY A 172 12.75 0.45 18.26
C GLY A 172 12.12 1.56 19.07
N LEU A 173 12.04 1.40 20.41
CA LEU A 173 11.58 2.45 21.33
C LEU A 173 12.48 3.69 21.28
N ASP A 174 13.79 3.50 21.18
CA ASP A 174 14.74 4.61 21.06
C ASP A 174 14.55 5.39 19.75
N ARG A 175 14.24 4.70 18.64
CA ARG A 175 13.86 5.33 17.37
C ARG A 175 12.57 6.13 17.50
N ILE A 176 11.54 5.57 18.15
CA ILE A 176 10.26 6.28 18.42
C ILE A 176 10.51 7.52 19.24
N ALA A 177 11.28 7.40 20.33
CA ALA A 177 11.64 8.53 21.20
C ALA A 177 12.38 9.63 20.44
N THR A 178 13.33 9.24 19.56
CA THR A 178 14.08 10.17 18.72
C THR A 178 13.16 10.94 17.79
N ILE A 179 12.22 10.25 17.13
CA ILE A 179 11.26 10.93 16.23
C ILE A 179 10.35 11.83 17.06
N HIS A 180 9.74 11.31 18.11
CA HIS A 180 8.80 12.06 18.95
C HIS A 180 9.40 13.36 19.52
N SER A 181 10.68 13.33 19.94
CA SER A 181 11.36 14.51 20.46
C SER A 181 11.79 15.54 19.41
N ASN A 182 11.69 15.20 18.11
CA ASN A 182 12.10 16.06 17.01
C ASN A 182 10.94 16.44 16.07
N ILE A 183 9.68 16.23 16.49
CA ILE A 183 8.49 16.62 15.75
C ILE A 183 7.61 17.58 16.57
N ASP A 184 6.88 18.42 15.87
CA ASP A 184 5.84 19.26 16.50
C ASP A 184 4.64 18.39 16.93
N LYS A 185 3.95 18.80 17.99
CA LYS A 185 2.76 18.12 18.54
C LYS A 185 1.63 17.93 17.54
N ASN A 186 1.62 18.71 16.45
CA ASN A 186 0.62 18.64 15.39
C ASN A 186 0.92 17.55 14.35
N ILE A 187 2.14 16.98 14.36
CA ILE A 187 2.52 15.91 13.45
C ILE A 187 2.03 14.57 13.99
N LYS A 188 1.23 13.88 13.21
CA LYS A 188 0.72 12.55 13.54
C LYS A 188 1.82 11.52 13.35
N LEU A 189 2.21 10.85 14.43
CA LEU A 189 3.20 9.78 14.41
C LEU A 189 2.50 8.42 14.39
N MET A 190 2.89 7.56 13.46
CA MET A 190 2.38 6.22 13.28
C MET A 190 3.53 5.23 13.19
N ILE A 191 3.34 4.03 13.74
CA ILE A 191 4.31 2.94 13.63
C ILE A 191 3.71 1.70 12.99
N ASP A 192 4.55 0.94 12.28
CA ASP A 192 4.20 -0.33 11.64
C ASP A 192 5.09 -1.43 12.24
N CYS A 193 4.47 -2.43 12.84
CA CYS A 193 5.17 -3.50 13.56
C CYS A 193 5.39 -4.76 12.72
N HIS A 194 4.81 -4.84 11.50
CA HIS A 194 4.99 -5.96 10.55
C HIS A 194 4.77 -7.34 11.18
N TRP A 195 3.74 -7.49 12.06
CA TRP A 195 3.37 -8.74 12.76
C TRP A 195 4.50 -9.37 13.59
N ARG A 196 5.40 -8.55 14.15
CA ARG A 196 6.60 -9.02 14.83
C ARG A 196 6.40 -9.38 16.29
N PHE A 197 5.26 -9.03 16.89
CA PHE A 197 5.03 -9.21 18.33
C PHE A 197 4.09 -10.38 18.62
N SER A 198 4.31 -11.06 19.76
CA SER A 198 3.30 -11.87 20.42
C SER A 198 2.27 -11.00 21.11
N PHE A 199 1.14 -11.57 21.54
CA PHE A 199 0.12 -10.82 22.27
C PHE A 199 0.67 -10.18 23.54
N ASP A 200 1.42 -10.95 24.37
CA ASP A 200 1.97 -10.45 25.64
C ASP A 200 2.99 -9.34 25.42
N SER A 201 3.89 -9.50 24.47
CA SER A 201 4.88 -8.45 24.16
C SER A 201 4.26 -7.21 23.51
N PHE A 202 3.13 -7.35 22.85
CA PHE A 202 2.36 -6.22 22.34
C PHE A 202 1.70 -5.41 23.45
N LEU A 203 1.21 -6.05 24.51
CA LEU A 203 0.69 -5.33 25.67
C LEU A 203 1.77 -4.46 26.31
N GLU A 204 3.00 -4.99 26.45
CA GLU A 204 4.13 -4.19 26.93
C GLU A 204 4.50 -3.05 25.98
N LEU A 205 4.46 -3.32 24.64
CA LEU A 205 4.67 -2.25 23.65
C LEU A 205 3.66 -1.11 23.82
N ILE A 206 2.38 -1.41 24.04
CA ILE A 206 1.36 -0.38 24.30
C ILE A 206 1.74 0.47 25.51
N ASN A 207 2.08 -0.17 26.64
CA ASN A 207 2.47 0.51 27.86
C ASN A 207 3.67 1.45 27.61
N GLU A 208 4.71 0.97 26.92
CA GLU A 208 5.89 1.77 26.59
C GLU A 208 5.60 2.92 25.63
N CYS A 209 4.62 2.75 24.75
CA CYS A 209 4.26 3.74 23.74
C CYS A 209 3.23 4.78 24.19
N GLU A 210 2.56 4.59 25.32
CA GLU A 210 1.52 5.50 25.83
C GLU A 210 1.99 6.96 25.88
N LYS A 211 3.23 7.18 26.32
CA LYS A 211 3.86 8.51 26.44
C LYS A 211 4.10 9.24 25.11
N TYR A 212 4.03 8.53 23.97
CA TYR A 212 4.33 9.11 22.64
C TYR A 212 3.10 9.57 21.87
N ASN A 213 1.88 9.34 22.39
CA ASN A 213 0.63 9.74 21.74
C ASN A 213 0.59 9.34 20.25
N LEU A 214 0.88 8.06 19.96
CA LEU A 214 0.88 7.53 18.60
C LEU A 214 -0.52 7.64 18.01
N TYR A 215 -0.61 8.06 16.74
CA TYR A 215 -1.88 8.16 16.03
C TYR A 215 -2.46 6.78 15.72
N TRP A 216 -1.61 5.78 15.37
CA TRP A 216 -1.92 4.36 15.36
C TRP A 216 -0.66 3.48 15.47
N ILE A 217 -0.89 2.20 15.82
CA ILE A 217 0.07 1.10 15.76
C ILE A 217 -0.48 0.09 14.74
N GLU A 218 0.26 -0.15 13.65
CA GLU A 218 -0.13 -1.00 12.53
C GLU A 218 0.43 -2.40 12.70
N SER A 219 -0.38 -3.43 12.44
CA SER A 219 0.02 -4.84 12.33
C SER A 219 0.96 -5.32 13.45
N PRO A 220 0.65 -5.13 14.75
CA PRO A 220 1.55 -5.54 15.82
C PRO A 220 1.66 -7.07 15.94
N ILE A 221 0.54 -7.77 15.90
CA ILE A 221 0.42 -9.23 16.00
C ILE A 221 -0.17 -9.79 14.72
N LYS A 222 0.16 -11.05 14.40
CA LYS A 222 -0.40 -11.74 13.25
C LYS A 222 -1.89 -12.00 13.49
N GLU A 223 -2.71 -11.59 12.54
CA GLU A 223 -4.15 -11.86 12.57
C GLU A 223 -4.40 -13.34 12.32
N ASN A 224 -5.14 -13.98 13.22
CA ASN A 224 -5.69 -15.31 12.97
C ASN A 224 -7.03 -15.10 12.27
N ILE A 225 -7.04 -15.31 10.96
CA ILE A 225 -8.29 -15.40 10.19
C ILE A 225 -8.76 -16.85 10.35
N GLU A 226 -9.63 -17.11 11.34
CA GLU A 226 -10.47 -18.31 11.36
C GLU A 226 -11.76 -18.06 10.55
#